data_04492de41a761bd77873e7c1f9357d71
#
_entry.id   04492de41a761bd77873e7c1f9357d71
#
_cell.length_a   1.000
_cell.length_b   1.000
_cell.length_c   1.000
_cell.angle_alpha   90.00
_cell.angle_beta   90.00
_cell.angle_gamma   90.00
#
_symmetry.space_group_name_H-M   'P 1'
#
loop_
_entity.id
_entity.type
_entity.pdbx_description
1 polymer ?
#
loop_
_entity_poly.entity_id
_entity_poly.type
_entity_poly.pdbx_seq_one_letter_code
_entity_poly.pdbx_strand_id
1 'polypeptide(L)'
;MYRDLTGVVQEAEKQFIRVSLREELQLDGPDSERNQRIFQALRYFDLEQALDKSPYQLSGGQQKILQLLTILTSKASVILLDEPFAGLDDRACHYFCHWIVEDRNHGRSFLIISHRLDPLISVVDYWIEMTSQDLSHVKEVTITKPLTSQSSNTQGEVR
;
A
#
# COMPACT_ATOMS: atom_id res chain seq x y z
N MET A 1 19.07 -17.68 -0.67
CA MET A 1 18.81 -16.65 0.35
C MET A 1 17.42 -16.10 0.05
N TYR A 2 16.39 -16.66 0.70
CA TYR A 2 15.02 -16.18 0.53
C TYR A 2 14.90 -14.84 1.22
N ARG A 3 14.64 -13.78 0.47
CA ARG A 3 14.30 -12.48 1.04
C ARG A 3 12.83 -12.53 1.46
N ASP A 4 12.56 -12.06 2.65
CA ASP A 4 11.25 -12.16 3.31
C ASP A 4 10.12 -11.61 2.42
N LEU A 5 9.13 -12.46 2.18
CA LEU A 5 7.87 -12.11 1.54
C LEU A 5 6.87 -11.76 2.64
N THR A 6 6.28 -10.58 2.58
CA THR A 6 5.18 -10.20 3.46
C THR A 6 3.92 -9.99 2.65
N GLY A 7 2.83 -10.60 3.06
CA GLY A 7 1.55 -10.54 2.38
C GLY A 7 0.44 -9.95 3.24
N VAL A 8 -0.55 -9.34 2.58
CA VAL A 8 -1.80 -8.88 3.18
C VAL A 8 -2.94 -9.71 2.68
N VAL A 9 -3.78 -10.15 3.58
CA VAL A 9 -5.01 -10.84 3.26
C VAL A 9 -6.21 -9.89 3.41
N GLN A 10 -7.23 -10.10 2.59
CA GLN A 10 -8.42 -9.28 2.38
C GLN A 10 -9.26 -8.96 3.63
N GLU A 11 -9.20 -9.76 4.70
CA GLU A 11 -10.02 -9.58 5.90
C GLU A 11 -9.22 -8.92 7.04
N ALA A 12 -9.34 -7.59 7.17
CA ALA A 12 -8.66 -6.82 8.22
C ALA A 12 -9.07 -7.23 9.66
N GLU A 13 -10.30 -7.70 9.84
CA GLU A 13 -10.89 -7.91 11.17
C GLU A 13 -10.28 -9.06 11.98
N LYS A 14 -9.52 -9.96 11.34
CA LYS A 14 -9.00 -11.17 12.00
C LYS A 14 -7.49 -11.18 12.23
N GLN A 15 -6.81 -10.08 11.97
CA GLN A 15 -5.34 -10.10 11.87
C GLN A 15 -4.58 -9.37 12.98
N PHE A 16 -5.26 -8.64 13.85
CA PHE A 16 -4.58 -7.97 14.94
C PHE A 16 -4.32 -8.93 16.11
N ILE A 17 -3.06 -9.04 16.50
CA ILE A 17 -2.59 -10.00 17.52
C ILE A 17 -2.30 -9.26 18.83
N ARG A 18 -2.01 -7.98 18.77
CA ARG A 18 -1.57 -7.20 19.92
C ARG A 18 -2.72 -6.47 20.59
N VAL A 19 -2.50 -6.13 21.85
CA VAL A 19 -3.55 -5.50 22.68
C VAL A 19 -3.73 -4.02 22.39
N SER A 20 -2.72 -3.35 21.78
CA SER A 20 -2.76 -1.93 21.44
C SER A 20 -2.15 -1.65 20.06
N LEU A 21 -2.49 -0.47 19.48
CA LEU A 21 -1.90 -0.01 18.24
C LEU A 21 -0.38 0.14 18.36
N ARG A 22 0.09 0.62 19.50
CA ARG A 22 1.52 0.79 19.80
C ARG A 22 2.29 -0.51 19.65
N GLU A 23 1.74 -1.57 20.24
CA GLU A 23 2.33 -2.90 20.17
C GLU A 23 2.20 -3.52 18.77
N GLU A 24 1.05 -3.33 18.10
CA GLU A 24 0.84 -3.84 16.74
C GLU A 24 1.83 -3.22 15.75
N LEU A 25 2.08 -1.92 15.88
CA LEU A 25 3.06 -1.19 15.08
C LEU A 25 4.51 -1.39 15.58
N GLN A 26 4.74 -2.10 16.67
CA GLN A 26 6.06 -2.35 17.27
C GLN A 26 6.85 -1.05 17.48
N LEU A 27 6.24 -0.07 18.12
CA LEU A 27 6.84 1.25 18.37
C LEU A 27 7.75 1.20 19.60
N ASP A 28 9.01 0.85 19.39
CA ASP A 28 10.03 0.69 20.44
C ASP A 28 10.79 2.01 20.78
N GLY A 29 10.23 3.15 20.40
CA GLY A 29 10.82 4.48 20.64
C GLY A 29 10.75 5.39 19.42
N PRO A 30 10.98 6.72 19.60
CA PRO A 30 10.77 7.70 18.52
C PRO A 30 11.89 7.78 17.48
N ASP A 31 13.05 7.17 17.71
CA ASP A 31 14.28 7.57 17.05
C ASP A 31 14.61 6.85 15.73
N SER A 32 13.81 5.88 15.30
CA SER A 32 14.03 5.24 14.00
C SER A 32 13.27 5.97 12.88
N GLU A 33 13.87 6.04 11.70
CA GLU A 33 13.23 6.56 10.49
C GLU A 33 11.87 5.88 10.23
N ARG A 34 11.80 4.56 10.47
CA ARG A 34 10.55 3.79 10.42
C ARG A 34 9.49 4.37 11.37
N ASN A 35 9.84 4.61 12.62
CA ASN A 35 8.90 5.13 13.60
C ASN A 35 8.47 6.56 13.28
N GLN A 36 9.37 7.40 12.76
CA GLN A 36 9.03 8.74 12.30
C GLN A 36 7.97 8.70 11.17
N ARG A 37 8.14 7.82 10.19
CA ARG A 37 7.13 7.63 9.11
C ARG A 37 5.79 7.15 9.67
N ILE A 38 5.80 6.23 10.63
CA ILE A 38 4.57 5.77 11.29
C ILE A 38 3.88 6.92 12.02
N PHE A 39 4.62 7.72 12.82
CA PHE A 39 4.04 8.85 13.54
C PHE A 39 3.49 9.93 12.61
N GLN A 40 4.14 10.19 11.48
CA GLN A 40 3.61 11.08 10.44
C GLN A 40 2.28 10.58 9.91
N ALA A 41 2.17 9.28 9.61
CA ALA A 41 0.93 8.67 9.15
C ALA A 41 -0.17 8.71 10.23
N LEU A 42 0.16 8.38 11.48
CA LEU A 42 -0.80 8.44 12.58
C LEU A 42 -1.37 9.84 12.79
N ARG A 43 -0.53 10.88 12.68
CA ARG A 43 -1.00 12.29 12.71
C ARG A 43 -1.89 12.61 11.52
N TYR A 44 -1.47 12.21 10.32
CA TYR A 44 -2.23 12.46 9.10
C TYR A 44 -3.64 11.88 9.15
N PHE A 45 -3.82 10.72 9.81
CA PHE A 45 -5.08 10.02 9.94
C PHE A 45 -5.79 10.25 11.29
N ASP A 46 -5.30 11.15 12.12
CA ASP A 46 -5.84 11.45 13.47
C ASP A 46 -5.90 10.21 14.39
N LEU A 47 -4.92 9.30 14.25
CA LEU A 47 -4.82 8.06 15.02
C LEU A 47 -3.80 8.12 16.18
N GLU A 48 -3.07 9.20 16.34
CA GLU A 48 -2.03 9.34 17.38
C GLU A 48 -2.62 9.15 18.80
N GLN A 49 -3.83 9.64 19.02
CA GLN A 49 -4.55 9.50 20.31
C GLN A 49 -5.10 8.10 20.58
N ALA A 50 -5.04 7.21 19.58
CA ALA A 50 -5.51 5.85 19.67
C ALA A 50 -4.39 4.83 19.95
N LEU A 51 -3.14 5.26 20.11
CA LEU A 51 -1.99 4.39 20.26
C LEU A 51 -2.12 3.34 21.36
N ASP A 52 -2.74 3.69 22.47
CA ASP A 52 -2.93 2.80 23.63
C ASP A 52 -4.28 2.07 23.60
N LYS A 53 -5.08 2.28 22.55
CA LYS A 53 -6.36 1.57 22.35
C LYS A 53 -6.12 0.24 21.64
N SER A 54 -7.08 -0.67 21.85
CA SER A 54 -7.12 -1.92 21.07
C SER A 54 -7.46 -1.63 19.60
N PRO A 55 -6.80 -2.30 18.62
CA PRO A 55 -7.17 -2.22 17.21
C PRO A 55 -8.66 -2.45 16.94
N TYR A 56 -9.30 -3.29 17.72
CA TYR A 56 -10.74 -3.61 17.59
C TYR A 56 -11.67 -2.46 18.01
N GLN A 57 -11.15 -1.40 18.63
CA GLN A 57 -11.91 -0.19 18.95
C GLN A 57 -11.91 0.84 17.82
N LEU A 58 -11.16 0.58 16.76
CA LEU A 58 -11.10 1.42 15.58
C LEU A 58 -12.25 1.13 14.62
N SER A 59 -12.63 2.13 13.81
CA SER A 59 -13.53 1.90 12.67
C SER A 59 -12.86 1.01 11.62
N GLY A 60 -13.64 0.36 10.74
CA GLY A 60 -13.11 -0.52 9.70
C GLY A 60 -12.06 0.17 8.81
N GLY A 61 -12.30 1.43 8.41
CA GLY A 61 -11.32 2.21 7.66
C GLY A 61 -10.04 2.48 8.44
N GLN A 62 -10.13 2.80 9.74
CA GLN A 62 -8.97 2.99 10.61
C GLN A 62 -8.20 1.68 10.84
N GLN A 63 -8.90 0.55 10.95
CA GLN A 63 -8.27 -0.77 11.02
C GLN A 63 -7.49 -1.08 9.74
N LYS A 64 -8.06 -0.75 8.58
CA LYS A 64 -7.38 -0.92 7.29
C LYS A 64 -6.14 -0.04 7.18
N ILE A 65 -6.20 1.21 7.65
CA ILE A 65 -5.03 2.10 7.73
C ILE A 65 -3.96 1.48 8.63
N LEU A 66 -4.31 1.01 9.82
CA LEU A 66 -3.37 0.35 10.75
C LEU A 66 -2.71 -0.87 10.09
N GLN A 67 -3.48 -1.70 9.41
CA GLN A 67 -2.99 -2.86 8.67
C GLN A 67 -1.95 -2.46 7.61
N LEU A 68 -2.27 -1.46 6.78
CA LEU A 68 -1.34 -0.97 5.76
C LEU A 68 -0.06 -0.41 6.39
N LEU A 69 -0.16 0.33 7.48
CA LEU A 69 1.02 0.82 8.21
C LEU A 69 1.91 -0.32 8.69
N THR A 70 1.33 -1.36 9.30
CA THR A 70 2.07 -2.53 9.78
C THR A 70 2.85 -3.19 8.66
N ILE A 71 2.23 -3.34 7.49
CA ILE A 71 2.82 -4.02 6.35
C ILE A 71 3.86 -3.17 5.64
N LEU A 72 3.54 -1.92 5.34
CA LEU A 72 4.44 -1.01 4.63
C LEU A 72 5.69 -0.71 5.46
N THR A 73 5.59 -0.75 6.78
CA THR A 73 6.74 -0.57 7.67
C THR A 73 7.51 -1.85 7.99
N SER A 74 7.10 -3.00 7.45
CA SER A 74 7.85 -4.25 7.55
C SER A 74 9.19 -4.15 6.81
N LYS A 75 10.13 -5.03 7.14
CA LYS A 75 11.44 -5.11 6.45
C LYS A 75 11.42 -5.92 5.15
N ALA A 76 10.25 -6.38 4.73
CA ALA A 76 10.13 -7.20 3.53
C ALA A 76 10.53 -6.41 2.28
N SER A 77 11.27 -7.05 1.40
CA SER A 77 11.67 -6.48 0.11
C SER A 77 10.60 -6.66 -0.98
N VAL A 78 9.67 -7.59 -0.78
CA VAL A 78 8.53 -7.85 -1.67
C VAL A 78 7.26 -7.84 -0.85
N ILE A 79 6.28 -7.06 -1.27
CA ILE A 79 4.99 -6.90 -0.59
C ILE A 79 3.87 -7.33 -1.52
N LEU A 80 3.00 -8.21 -1.00
CA LEU A 80 1.75 -8.57 -1.65
C LEU A 80 0.60 -7.80 -1.01
N LEU A 81 -0.22 -7.15 -1.82
CA LEU A 81 -1.40 -6.41 -1.39
C LEU A 81 -2.63 -6.93 -2.14
N ASP A 82 -3.58 -7.45 -1.40
CA ASP A 82 -4.87 -7.88 -1.94
C ASP A 82 -5.95 -6.89 -1.51
N GLU A 83 -6.56 -6.21 -2.49
CA GLU A 83 -7.54 -5.14 -2.31
C GLU A 83 -7.13 -4.11 -1.23
N PRO A 84 -5.93 -3.53 -1.31
CA PRO A 84 -5.39 -2.71 -0.22
C PRO A 84 -6.23 -1.47 0.08
N PHE A 85 -6.96 -0.97 -0.91
CA PHE A 85 -7.71 0.28 -0.81
C PHE A 85 -9.22 0.08 -0.66
N ALA A 86 -9.69 -1.16 -0.53
CA ALA A 86 -11.10 -1.43 -0.26
C ALA A 86 -11.50 -0.79 1.08
N GLY A 87 -12.58 0.00 1.06
CA GLY A 87 -13.09 0.68 2.26
C GLY A 87 -12.31 1.93 2.71
N LEU A 88 -11.32 2.36 1.96
CA LEU A 88 -10.60 3.62 2.19
C LEU A 88 -11.19 4.76 1.37
N ASP A 89 -11.12 5.97 1.92
CA ASP A 89 -11.41 7.20 1.18
C ASP A 89 -10.25 7.57 0.23
N ASP A 90 -10.50 8.52 -0.66
CA ASP A 90 -9.52 8.94 -1.66
C ASP A 90 -8.28 9.58 -1.01
N ARG A 91 -8.43 10.28 0.12
CA ARG A 91 -7.32 10.87 0.88
C ARG A 91 -6.35 9.79 1.36
N ALA A 92 -6.88 8.71 1.91
CA ALA A 92 -6.07 7.57 2.36
C ALA A 92 -5.45 6.83 1.18
N CYS A 93 -6.20 6.61 0.09
CA CYS A 93 -5.67 5.99 -1.12
C CYS A 93 -4.46 6.76 -1.67
N HIS A 94 -4.56 8.08 -1.83
CA HIS A 94 -3.46 8.91 -2.30
C HIS A 94 -2.25 8.88 -1.37
N TYR A 95 -2.46 8.92 -0.06
CA TYR A 95 -1.38 8.83 0.92
C TYR A 95 -0.57 7.54 0.75
N PHE A 96 -1.25 6.40 0.69
CA PHE A 96 -0.58 5.10 0.55
C PHE A 96 0.01 4.89 -0.85
N CYS A 97 -0.60 5.42 -1.89
CA CYS A 97 0.00 5.44 -3.23
C CYS A 97 1.34 6.16 -3.23
N HIS A 98 1.42 7.32 -2.59
CA HIS A 98 2.67 8.06 -2.45
C HIS A 98 3.72 7.24 -1.69
N TRP A 99 3.33 6.61 -0.58
CA TRP A 99 4.22 5.74 0.19
C TRP A 99 4.77 4.58 -0.66
N ILE A 100 3.89 3.91 -1.42
CA ILE A 100 4.30 2.81 -2.33
C ILE A 100 5.32 3.29 -3.36
N VAL A 101 5.11 4.47 -3.95
CA VAL A 101 6.06 5.06 -4.92
C VAL A 101 7.42 5.34 -4.27
N GLU A 102 7.43 5.91 -3.07
CA GLU A 102 8.67 6.15 -2.33
C GLU A 102 9.43 4.85 -2.06
N ASP A 103 8.75 3.85 -1.51
CA ASP A 103 9.35 2.56 -1.18
C ASP A 103 9.85 1.82 -2.43
N ARG A 104 9.11 1.89 -3.54
CA ARG A 104 9.53 1.36 -4.83
C ARG A 104 10.84 2.03 -5.31
N ASN A 105 10.93 3.35 -5.21
CA ASN A 105 12.14 4.09 -5.56
C ASN A 105 13.35 3.71 -4.69
N HIS A 106 13.11 3.17 -3.49
CA HIS A 106 14.14 2.61 -2.60
C HIS A 106 14.35 1.10 -2.78
N GLY A 107 13.83 0.52 -3.86
CA GLY A 107 14.11 -0.86 -4.26
C GLY A 107 13.16 -1.92 -3.69
N ARG A 108 12.02 -1.54 -3.10
CA ARG A 108 10.96 -2.47 -2.73
C ARG A 108 10.12 -2.85 -3.95
N SER A 109 9.61 -4.06 -3.97
CA SER A 109 8.71 -4.55 -5.01
C SER A 109 7.31 -4.76 -4.45
N PHE A 110 6.31 -4.46 -5.26
CA PHE A 110 4.91 -4.61 -4.88
C PHE A 110 4.17 -5.45 -5.92
N LEU A 111 3.38 -6.42 -5.46
CA LEU A 111 2.36 -7.09 -6.24
C LEU A 111 1.00 -6.73 -5.65
N ILE A 112 0.18 -6.05 -6.44
CA ILE A 112 -1.10 -5.52 -5.97
C ILE A 112 -2.22 -6.16 -6.78
N ILE A 113 -3.18 -6.76 -6.11
CA ILE A 113 -4.42 -7.26 -6.71
C ILE A 113 -5.51 -6.25 -6.36
N SER A 114 -6.22 -5.73 -7.36
CA SER A 114 -7.31 -4.80 -7.14
C SER A 114 -8.28 -4.78 -8.32
N HIS A 115 -9.55 -4.61 -8.02
CA HIS A 115 -10.57 -4.31 -9.02
C HIS A 115 -10.73 -2.79 -9.24
N ARG A 116 -10.12 -1.95 -8.39
CA ARG A 116 -10.09 -0.49 -8.53
C ARG A 116 -8.74 -0.06 -9.10
N LEU A 117 -8.74 0.36 -10.36
CA LEU A 117 -7.53 0.82 -11.04
C LEU A 117 -7.18 2.28 -10.70
N ASP A 118 -8.16 3.13 -10.43
CA ASP A 118 -7.98 4.56 -10.30
C ASP A 118 -7.05 4.82 -9.20
N PRO A 119 -6.71 4.70 -8.14
CA PRO A 119 -5.55 5.26 -7.46
C PRO A 119 -4.23 4.62 -7.89
N LEU A 120 -4.26 3.43 -8.50
CA LEU A 120 -3.08 2.61 -8.75
C LEU A 120 -2.42 2.85 -10.11
N ILE A 121 -3.18 3.26 -11.12
CA ILE A 121 -2.69 3.33 -12.50
C ILE A 121 -1.48 4.27 -12.67
N SER A 122 -1.39 5.30 -11.84
CA SER A 122 -0.25 6.23 -11.84
C SER A 122 0.95 5.74 -10.99
N VAL A 123 0.76 4.66 -10.24
CA VAL A 123 1.72 4.17 -9.24
C VAL A 123 2.46 2.93 -9.73
N VAL A 124 1.79 2.07 -10.50
CA VAL A 124 2.34 0.80 -10.97
C VAL A 124 3.17 0.96 -12.23
N ASP A 125 4.23 0.16 -12.35
CA ASP A 125 5.05 0.11 -13.57
C ASP A 125 4.40 -0.74 -14.65
N TYR A 126 3.68 -1.78 -14.25
CA TYR A 126 2.98 -2.73 -15.12
C TYR A 126 1.67 -3.14 -14.47
N TRP A 127 0.69 -3.46 -15.28
CA TRP A 127 -0.54 -4.09 -14.82
C TRP A 127 -0.93 -5.24 -15.74
N ILE A 128 -1.61 -6.21 -15.15
CA ILE A 128 -2.06 -7.42 -15.81
C ILE A 128 -3.56 -7.49 -15.65
N GLU A 129 -4.28 -7.54 -16.75
CA GLU A 129 -5.72 -7.76 -16.73
C GLU A 129 -6.01 -9.27 -16.84
N MET A 130 -6.78 -9.78 -15.89
CA MET A 130 -7.23 -11.17 -15.88
C MET A 130 -8.69 -11.23 -16.32
N THR A 131 -8.94 -11.73 -17.52
CA THR A 131 -10.27 -11.73 -18.15
C THR A 131 -11.05 -13.02 -17.97
N SER A 132 -10.47 -14.06 -17.36
CA SER A 132 -11.12 -15.36 -17.14
C SER A 132 -11.21 -15.68 -15.65
N GLN A 133 -12.40 -16.13 -15.21
CA GLN A 133 -12.62 -16.65 -13.87
C GLN A 133 -12.04 -18.05 -13.65
N ASP A 134 -11.67 -18.73 -14.72
CA ASP A 134 -11.11 -20.08 -14.68
C ASP A 134 -9.60 -20.03 -14.82
N LEU A 135 -8.90 -20.14 -13.69
CA LEU A 135 -7.43 -20.14 -13.60
C LEU A 135 -6.78 -21.29 -14.37
N SER A 136 -7.55 -22.37 -14.70
CA SER A 136 -7.05 -23.47 -15.54
C SER A 136 -6.93 -23.09 -17.01
N HIS A 137 -7.53 -21.96 -17.42
CA HIS A 137 -7.55 -21.47 -18.79
C HIS A 137 -7.32 -19.94 -18.83
N VAL A 138 -6.27 -19.45 -18.23
CA VAL A 138 -5.84 -18.05 -18.45
C VAL A 138 -5.47 -17.91 -19.92
N LYS A 139 -6.43 -17.48 -20.73
CA LYS A 139 -6.25 -17.39 -22.18
C LYS A 139 -5.47 -16.18 -22.61
N GLU A 140 -5.43 -15.13 -21.81
CA GLU A 140 -4.75 -13.90 -22.17
C GLU A 140 -4.26 -13.17 -20.91
N VAL A 141 -2.98 -12.88 -20.86
CA VAL A 141 -2.34 -12.01 -19.88
C VAL A 141 -1.82 -10.82 -20.65
N THR A 142 -2.48 -9.67 -20.50
CA THR A 142 -2.01 -8.43 -21.11
C THR A 142 -1.16 -7.68 -20.10
N ILE A 143 0.13 -7.53 -20.40
CA ILE A 143 1.04 -6.70 -19.63
C ILE A 143 1.08 -5.33 -20.28
N THR A 144 0.55 -4.33 -19.61
CA THR A 144 0.49 -2.96 -20.12
C THR A 144 1.29 -2.03 -19.21
N LYS A 145 2.12 -1.21 -19.85
CA LYS A 145 2.80 -0.14 -19.12
C LYS A 145 1.86 1.05 -19.02
N PRO A 146 1.67 1.65 -17.85
CA PRO A 146 0.88 2.88 -17.73
C PRO A 146 1.44 3.96 -18.66
N LEU A 147 0.55 4.71 -19.30
CA LEU A 147 0.93 5.90 -20.06
C LEU A 147 1.45 6.95 -19.08
N THR A 148 2.74 6.98 -18.85
CA THR A 148 3.36 8.16 -18.24
C THR A 148 3.10 9.33 -19.17
N SER A 149 2.51 10.40 -18.63
CA SER A 149 2.32 11.67 -19.35
C SER A 149 3.57 11.99 -20.15
N GLN A 150 3.45 11.93 -21.46
CA GLN A 150 4.47 12.46 -22.33
C GLN A 150 4.62 13.94 -22.01
N SER A 151 5.75 14.30 -21.42
CA SER A 151 6.20 15.69 -21.39
C SER A 151 6.15 16.19 -22.83
N SER A 152 5.29 17.17 -23.05
CA SER A 152 5.18 17.93 -24.28
C SER A 152 6.53 18.55 -24.63
N ASN A 153 7.31 17.87 -25.45
CA ASN A 153 8.40 18.48 -26.18
C ASN A 153 7.80 19.10 -27.43
N THR A 154 7.33 20.33 -27.26
CA THR A 154 7.14 21.24 -28.38
C THR A 154 8.53 21.68 -28.84
N GLN A 155 9.11 20.95 -29.78
CA GLN A 155 10.19 21.51 -30.55
C GLN A 155 9.60 22.50 -31.53
N GLY A 156 9.83 23.78 -31.22
CA GLY A 156 9.64 24.85 -32.19
C GLY A 156 10.59 24.67 -33.33
N GLU A 157 10.07 24.42 -34.49
CA GLU A 157 10.75 24.72 -35.74
C GLU A 157 10.92 26.23 -35.82
N VAL A 158 12.17 26.67 -35.90
CA VAL A 158 12.56 27.97 -36.44
C VAL A 158 13.47 27.73 -37.62
N ARG A 159 12.92 27.99 -38.80
CA ARG A 159 13.53 28.35 -40.08
C ARG A 159 15.02 28.04 -40.29
#